data_f2340d4ebf9ab668ba2380cae6de9858
#
_entry.id   f2340d4ebf9ab668ba2380cae6de9858
#
_cell.length_a   1.000
_cell.length_b   1.000
_cell.length_c   1.000
_cell.angle_alpha   90.00
_cell.angle_beta   90.00
_cell.angle_gamma   90.00
#
_symmetry.space_group_name_H-M   'P 1'
#
loop_
_entity.id
_entity.type
_entity.pdbx_description
1 polymer ?
#
loop_
_entity_poly.entity_id
_entity_poly.type
_entity_poly.pdbx_seq_one_letter_code
_entity_poly.pdbx_strand_id
1 'polypeptide(L)'
;MQQFQTLIDSMPVKCQSFSTKASTWHKYRNSGGELAQIFHGLFCGKESLELSRGDLFTIAKEAGLKKLLIAVILWGYPRGMRGNHFDNIAKNIDSIAELLSEAKQGVDDWKSHSSKLNAFSGLGLSTYSKFLYFLNVDVNGSKALILDDRIIKTVRKGAFQELSSISNLRM
;
A
#
# COMPACT_ATOMS: atom_id res chain seq x y z
N MET A 1 6.75 6.61 -23.85
CA MET A 1 5.41 6.36 -23.27
C MET A 1 4.26 6.98 -24.06
N GLN A 2 4.46 8.08 -24.77
CA GLN A 2 3.39 8.76 -25.54
C GLN A 2 2.60 7.83 -26.48
N GLN A 3 3.28 6.91 -27.17
CA GLN A 3 2.63 5.94 -28.06
C GLN A 3 1.63 4.99 -27.37
N PHE A 4 1.66 4.88 -26.05
CA PHE A 4 0.75 4.06 -25.26
C PHE A 4 -0.29 4.87 -24.50
N GLN A 5 -0.31 6.20 -24.67
CA GLN A 5 -1.17 7.10 -23.88
C GLN A 5 -2.64 6.69 -23.94
N THR A 6 -3.19 6.49 -25.13
CA THR A 6 -4.60 6.09 -25.31
C THR A 6 -4.92 4.77 -24.62
N LEU A 7 -3.99 3.79 -24.67
CA LEU A 7 -4.17 2.52 -23.99
C LEU A 7 -4.15 2.72 -22.46
N ILE A 8 -3.21 3.51 -21.95
CA ILE A 8 -3.09 3.81 -20.51
C ILE A 8 -4.36 4.49 -20.00
N ASP A 9 -4.86 5.48 -20.72
CA ASP A 9 -6.05 6.25 -20.35
C ASP A 9 -7.33 5.40 -20.40
N SER A 10 -7.37 4.37 -21.24
CA SER A 10 -8.52 3.46 -21.34
C SER A 10 -8.51 2.31 -20.31
N MET A 11 -7.41 2.13 -19.57
CA MET A 11 -7.31 1.06 -18.58
C MET A 11 -8.27 1.26 -17.39
N PRO A 12 -9.10 0.27 -17.04
CA PRO A 12 -10.00 0.36 -15.88
C PRO A 12 -9.23 0.18 -14.55
N VAL A 13 -8.28 1.08 -14.28
CA VAL A 13 -7.34 0.97 -13.15
C VAL A 13 -8.06 0.83 -11.81
N LYS A 14 -9.20 1.50 -11.64
CA LYS A 14 -9.99 1.43 -10.39
C LYS A 14 -10.64 0.06 -10.18
N CYS A 15 -10.88 -0.70 -11.24
CA CYS A 15 -11.48 -2.03 -11.17
C CYS A 15 -10.46 -3.14 -10.87
N GLN A 16 -9.15 -2.82 -10.86
CA GLN A 16 -8.15 -3.82 -10.52
C GLN A 16 -8.37 -4.31 -9.09
N SER A 17 -8.76 -5.57 -8.94
CA SER A 17 -9.07 -6.20 -7.67
C SER A 17 -8.21 -7.42 -7.39
N PHE A 18 -8.09 -7.76 -6.12
CA PHE A 18 -7.48 -8.99 -5.63
C PHE A 18 -8.35 -9.59 -4.54
N SER A 19 -8.46 -10.92 -4.56
CA SER A 19 -9.20 -11.68 -3.55
C SER A 19 -8.24 -12.34 -2.57
N THR A 20 -8.56 -12.24 -1.28
CA THR A 20 -7.83 -12.91 -0.20
C THR A 20 -8.79 -13.75 0.64
N LYS A 21 -8.29 -14.87 1.17
CA LYS A 21 -9.08 -15.78 2.01
C LYS A 21 -8.98 -15.43 3.49
N ALA A 22 -10.08 -15.56 4.20
CA ALA A 22 -10.15 -15.37 5.65
C ALA A 22 -9.18 -16.30 6.40
N SER A 23 -8.99 -17.53 5.90
CA SER A 23 -8.04 -18.50 6.47
C SER A 23 -6.58 -18.05 6.41
N THR A 24 -6.19 -17.26 5.41
CA THR A 24 -4.83 -16.69 5.30
C THR A 24 -4.50 -15.78 6.50
N TRP A 25 -5.51 -15.13 7.06
CA TRP A 25 -5.38 -14.12 8.12
C TRP A 25 -5.99 -14.55 9.45
N HIS A 26 -6.29 -15.84 9.60
CA HIS A 26 -6.96 -16.43 10.75
C HIS A 26 -6.30 -16.05 12.08
N LYS A 27 -4.96 -16.06 12.17
CA LYS A 27 -4.19 -15.66 13.37
C LYS A 27 -4.62 -14.28 13.88
N TYR A 28 -4.80 -13.32 12.98
CA TYR A 28 -5.09 -11.92 13.32
C TYR A 28 -6.59 -11.67 13.51
N ARG A 29 -7.43 -12.40 12.79
CA ARG A 29 -8.88 -12.36 12.98
C ARG A 29 -9.30 -12.85 14.38
N ASN A 30 -8.51 -13.73 14.96
CA ASN A 30 -8.78 -14.34 16.25
C ASN A 30 -7.90 -13.79 17.39
N SER A 31 -7.09 -12.76 17.14
CA SER A 31 -6.19 -12.18 18.14
C SER A 31 -6.88 -11.37 19.24
N GLY A 32 -8.16 -11.04 19.05
CA GLY A 32 -8.87 -10.10 19.92
C GLY A 32 -8.50 -8.63 19.66
N GLY A 33 -9.17 -7.73 20.37
CA GLY A 33 -8.90 -6.30 20.31
C GLY A 33 -9.24 -5.62 18.97
N GLU A 34 -8.73 -4.41 18.77
CA GLU A 34 -9.04 -3.55 17.63
C GLU A 34 -8.68 -4.18 16.29
N LEU A 35 -7.52 -4.85 16.23
CA LEU A 35 -7.05 -5.50 15.00
C LEU A 35 -8.05 -6.56 14.51
N ALA A 36 -8.52 -7.43 15.39
CA ALA A 36 -9.52 -8.43 15.06
C ALA A 36 -10.84 -7.79 14.60
N GLN A 37 -11.28 -6.71 15.26
CA GLN A 37 -12.47 -5.96 14.84
C GLN A 37 -12.34 -5.39 13.43
N ILE A 38 -11.17 -4.85 13.06
CA ILE A 38 -10.91 -4.36 11.71
C ILE A 38 -11.03 -5.51 10.69
N PHE A 39 -10.42 -6.67 10.97
CA PHE A 39 -10.54 -7.84 10.10
C PHE A 39 -11.97 -8.32 9.96
N HIS A 40 -12.72 -8.43 11.07
CA HIS A 40 -14.14 -8.80 11.04
C HIS A 40 -14.97 -7.82 10.24
N GLY A 41 -14.74 -6.52 10.40
CA GLY A 41 -15.43 -5.48 9.65
C GLY A 41 -15.10 -5.47 8.15
N LEU A 42 -13.88 -5.86 7.74
CA LEU A 42 -13.53 -5.96 6.33
C LEU A 42 -14.12 -7.22 5.68
N PHE A 43 -14.03 -8.37 6.34
CA PHE A 43 -14.55 -9.63 5.80
C PHE A 43 -16.08 -9.75 5.90
N CYS A 44 -16.73 -9.05 6.82
CA CYS A 44 -18.18 -9.10 7.03
C CYS A 44 -18.74 -10.54 7.11
N GLY A 45 -18.03 -11.43 7.79
CA GLY A 45 -18.40 -12.85 7.92
C GLY A 45 -18.12 -13.74 6.71
N LYS A 46 -17.60 -13.18 5.60
CA LYS A 46 -17.30 -13.93 4.38
C LYS A 46 -15.99 -14.72 4.50
N GLU A 47 -15.91 -15.85 3.80
CA GLU A 47 -14.70 -16.68 3.68
C GLU A 47 -13.64 -16.06 2.77
N SER A 48 -14.03 -15.18 1.86
CA SER A 48 -13.12 -14.43 1.01
C SER A 48 -13.53 -12.98 0.92
N LEU A 49 -12.53 -12.12 0.79
CA LEU A 49 -12.68 -10.68 0.59
C LEU A 49 -12.03 -10.31 -0.73
N GLU A 50 -12.80 -9.68 -1.60
CA GLU A 50 -12.29 -9.03 -2.80
C GLU A 50 -12.23 -7.53 -2.56
N LEU A 51 -11.09 -6.92 -2.88
CA LEU A 51 -10.86 -5.48 -2.80
C LEU A 51 -10.35 -4.98 -4.14
N SER A 52 -11.00 -3.98 -4.68
CA SER A 52 -10.52 -3.22 -5.84
C SER A 52 -9.74 -1.97 -5.41
N ARG A 53 -9.02 -1.35 -6.34
CA ARG A 53 -8.42 -0.02 -6.07
C ARG A 53 -9.48 1.02 -5.74
N GLY A 54 -10.67 0.94 -6.37
CA GLY A 54 -11.79 1.82 -6.07
C GLY A 54 -12.22 1.71 -4.60
N ASP A 55 -12.34 0.48 -4.10
CA ASP A 55 -12.70 0.24 -2.69
C ASP A 55 -11.66 0.84 -1.74
N LEU A 56 -10.36 0.71 -2.07
CA LEU A 56 -9.29 1.28 -1.24
C LEU A 56 -9.31 2.81 -1.22
N PHE A 57 -9.62 3.46 -2.32
CA PHE A 57 -9.83 4.92 -2.34
C PHE A 57 -11.05 5.34 -1.52
N THR A 58 -12.12 4.56 -1.53
CA THR A 58 -13.31 4.79 -0.69
C THR A 58 -12.96 4.62 0.79
N ILE A 59 -12.27 3.52 1.15
CA ILE A 59 -11.81 3.29 2.53
C ILE A 59 -10.89 4.42 3.00
N ALA A 60 -10.00 4.93 2.14
CA ALA A 60 -9.08 6.02 2.47
C ALA A 60 -9.81 7.34 2.81
N LYS A 61 -10.98 7.57 2.23
CA LYS A 61 -11.81 8.77 2.48
C LYS A 61 -12.70 8.62 3.70
N GLU A 62 -13.32 7.45 3.89
CA GLU A 62 -14.45 7.24 4.79
C GLU A 62 -14.05 6.53 6.09
N ALA A 63 -12.93 5.81 6.09
CA ALA A 63 -12.51 5.02 7.24
C ALA A 63 -11.26 5.58 7.91
N GLY A 64 -10.97 5.08 9.12
CA GLY A 64 -9.75 5.41 9.83
C GLY A 64 -8.50 4.78 9.18
N LEU A 65 -7.33 5.39 9.44
CA LEU A 65 -6.05 4.99 8.84
C LEU A 65 -5.68 3.53 9.12
N LYS A 66 -5.98 2.99 10.29
CA LYS A 66 -5.73 1.58 10.63
C LYS A 66 -6.51 0.63 9.72
N LYS A 67 -7.79 0.93 9.43
CA LYS A 67 -8.59 0.13 8.51
C LYS A 67 -8.04 0.19 7.10
N LEU A 68 -7.60 1.36 6.64
CA LEU A 68 -6.92 1.51 5.36
C LEU A 68 -5.62 0.70 5.30
N LEU A 69 -4.78 0.77 6.35
CA LEU A 69 -3.54 -0.01 6.49
C LEU A 69 -3.80 -1.49 6.23
N ILE A 70 -4.75 -2.07 6.95
CA ILE A 70 -5.08 -3.49 6.83
C ILE A 70 -5.65 -3.78 5.44
N ALA A 71 -6.59 -2.99 4.93
CA ALA A 71 -7.20 -3.20 3.62
C ALA A 71 -6.15 -3.19 2.48
N VAL A 72 -5.21 -2.24 2.51
CA VAL A 72 -4.12 -2.15 1.52
C VAL A 72 -3.17 -3.36 1.61
N ILE A 73 -2.89 -3.86 2.80
CA ILE A 73 -2.08 -5.07 2.99
C ILE A 73 -2.82 -6.29 2.44
N LEU A 74 -4.10 -6.45 2.74
CA LEU A 74 -4.92 -7.55 2.20
C LEU A 74 -4.96 -7.53 0.68
N TRP A 75 -5.10 -6.36 0.08
CA TRP A 75 -5.07 -6.16 -1.37
C TRP A 75 -3.69 -6.45 -1.98
N GLY A 76 -2.63 -5.92 -1.37
CA GLY A 76 -1.26 -6.03 -1.90
C GLY A 76 -0.61 -7.41 -1.67
N TYR A 77 -1.10 -8.16 -0.68
CA TYR A 77 -0.55 -9.46 -0.28
C TYR A 77 -1.67 -10.50 -0.07
N PRO A 78 -2.45 -10.82 -1.10
CA PRO A 78 -3.64 -11.67 -0.97
C PRO A 78 -3.35 -13.10 -0.47
N ARG A 79 -2.09 -13.54 -0.54
CA ARG A 79 -1.61 -14.84 -0.04
C ARG A 79 -0.90 -14.73 1.31
N GLY A 80 -0.96 -13.58 1.98
CA GLY A 80 -0.23 -13.29 3.19
C GLY A 80 1.14 -12.66 2.94
N MET A 81 1.69 -11.98 3.94
CA MET A 81 3.05 -11.46 3.93
C MET A 81 4.05 -12.56 4.33
N ARG A 82 5.25 -12.52 3.78
CA ARG A 82 6.31 -13.49 4.12
C ARG A 82 6.85 -13.25 5.53
N GLY A 83 7.28 -14.33 6.17
CA GLY A 83 7.88 -14.28 7.50
C GLY A 83 6.97 -13.60 8.53
N ASN A 84 7.59 -12.82 9.41
CA ASN A 84 6.90 -12.07 10.47
C ASN A 84 6.63 -10.60 10.13
N HIS A 85 6.66 -10.23 8.83
CA HIS A 85 6.51 -8.83 8.42
C HIS A 85 5.17 -8.25 8.87
N PHE A 86 4.08 -9.00 8.71
CA PHE A 86 2.78 -8.51 9.17
C PHE A 86 2.69 -8.45 10.71
N ASP A 87 3.29 -9.38 11.44
CA ASP A 87 3.35 -9.33 12.92
C ASP A 87 4.01 -8.02 13.39
N ASN A 88 5.10 -7.63 12.73
CA ASN A 88 5.82 -6.41 13.06
C ASN A 88 4.99 -5.16 12.73
N ILE A 89 4.30 -5.15 11.58
CA ILE A 89 3.39 -4.06 11.21
C ILE A 89 2.23 -3.98 12.22
N ALA A 90 1.62 -5.10 12.57
CA ALA A 90 0.50 -5.15 13.50
C ALA A 90 0.87 -4.63 14.89
N LYS A 91 2.08 -4.94 15.39
CA LYS A 91 2.60 -4.42 16.66
C LYS A 91 2.80 -2.91 16.68
N ASN A 92 3.08 -2.32 15.52
CA ASN A 92 3.37 -0.89 15.36
C ASN A 92 2.26 -0.14 14.63
N ILE A 93 1.04 -0.69 14.58
CA ILE A 93 -0.04 -0.16 13.74
C ILE A 93 -0.41 1.29 14.10
N ASP A 94 -0.36 1.63 15.39
CA ASP A 94 -0.63 2.98 15.89
C ASP A 94 0.41 3.97 15.36
N SER A 95 1.69 3.69 15.58
CA SER A 95 2.79 4.57 15.15
C SER A 95 2.89 4.67 13.62
N ILE A 96 2.54 3.61 12.89
CA ILE A 96 2.46 3.65 11.42
C ILE A 96 1.27 4.52 11.00
N ALA A 97 0.14 4.45 11.68
CA ALA A 97 -1.01 5.30 11.40
C ALA A 97 -0.70 6.78 11.69
N GLU A 98 0.04 7.08 12.76
CA GLU A 98 0.54 8.43 13.06
C GLU A 98 1.45 8.94 11.94
N LEU A 99 2.44 8.15 11.49
CA LEU A 99 3.32 8.51 10.38
C LEU A 99 2.54 8.78 9.09
N LEU A 100 1.48 8.01 8.82
CA LEU A 100 0.59 8.25 7.68
C LEU A 100 -0.28 9.48 7.85
N SER A 101 -0.69 9.79 9.09
CA SER A 101 -1.43 11.02 9.39
C SER A 101 -0.58 12.27 9.12
N GLU A 102 0.70 12.24 9.50
CA GLU A 102 1.66 13.29 9.12
C GLU A 102 1.78 13.40 7.59
N ALA A 103 1.98 12.25 6.91
CA ALA A 103 2.16 12.22 5.46
C ALA A 103 0.95 12.75 4.67
N LYS A 104 -0.27 12.67 5.20
CA LYS A 104 -1.49 13.22 4.55
C LYS A 104 -1.43 14.73 4.32
N GLN A 105 -0.61 15.46 5.07
CA GLN A 105 -0.39 16.90 4.90
C GLN A 105 0.58 17.23 3.75
N GLY A 106 1.19 16.20 3.15
CA GLY A 106 2.29 16.29 2.20
C GLY A 106 3.62 15.89 2.81
N VAL A 107 4.55 15.46 1.97
CA VAL A 107 5.91 15.09 2.36
C VAL A 107 6.88 15.91 1.54
N ASP A 108 7.33 17.04 2.07
CA ASP A 108 8.26 17.96 1.38
C ASP A 108 9.73 17.50 1.48
N ASP A 109 10.08 16.76 2.52
CA ASP A 109 11.38 16.13 2.69
C ASP A 109 11.26 14.60 2.81
N TRP A 110 11.31 13.93 1.67
CA TRP A 110 11.28 12.48 1.60
C TRP A 110 12.43 11.82 2.38
N LYS A 111 13.62 12.43 2.41
CA LYS A 111 14.77 11.85 3.10
C LYS A 111 14.52 11.75 4.61
N SER A 112 14.03 12.82 5.21
CA SER A 112 13.67 12.84 6.62
C SER A 112 12.51 11.87 6.91
N HIS A 113 11.47 11.90 6.08
CA HIS A 113 10.30 11.03 6.24
C HIS A 113 10.66 9.54 6.11
N SER A 114 11.47 9.18 5.13
CA SER A 114 11.92 7.79 4.92
C SER A 114 12.79 7.26 6.06
N SER A 115 13.50 8.13 6.77
CA SER A 115 14.26 7.74 7.97
C SER A 115 13.32 7.27 9.09
N LYS A 116 12.16 7.91 9.26
CA LYS A 116 11.12 7.46 10.20
C LYS A 116 10.52 6.12 9.77
N LEU A 117 10.29 5.92 8.46
CA LEU A 117 9.78 4.67 7.92
C LEU A 117 10.72 3.49 8.22
N ASN A 118 12.03 3.67 8.14
CA ASN A 118 13.03 2.64 8.38
C ASN A 118 13.02 2.08 9.82
N ALA A 119 12.38 2.77 10.76
CA ALA A 119 12.19 2.27 12.13
C ALA A 119 11.19 1.10 12.19
N PHE A 120 10.34 0.90 11.17
CA PHE A 120 9.31 -0.12 11.17
C PHE A 120 9.75 -1.37 10.41
N SER A 121 10.27 -2.36 11.12
CA SER A 121 10.64 -3.65 10.52
C SER A 121 9.43 -4.30 9.83
N GLY A 122 9.63 -4.81 8.62
CA GLY A 122 8.58 -5.43 7.81
C GLY A 122 7.80 -4.46 6.93
N LEU A 123 7.94 -3.14 7.14
CA LEU A 123 7.29 -2.11 6.34
C LEU A 123 8.28 -1.50 5.34
N GLY A 124 8.47 -2.17 4.21
CA GLY A 124 9.33 -1.65 3.15
C GLY A 124 8.65 -0.59 2.26
N LEU A 125 9.46 0.11 1.47
CA LEU A 125 9.01 1.16 0.55
C LEU A 125 7.88 0.69 -0.39
N SER A 126 7.96 -0.55 -0.89
CA SER A 126 6.90 -1.11 -1.76
C SER A 126 5.53 -1.18 -1.08
N THR A 127 5.49 -1.46 0.22
CA THR A 127 4.23 -1.47 0.99
C THR A 127 3.80 -0.05 1.32
N TYR A 128 4.74 0.77 1.79
CA TYR A 128 4.47 2.13 2.23
C TYR A 128 3.97 3.03 1.08
N SER A 129 4.57 2.92 -0.11
CA SER A 129 4.13 3.69 -1.28
C SER A 129 2.67 3.42 -1.67
N LYS A 130 2.14 2.21 -1.39
CA LYS A 130 0.72 1.92 -1.61
C LYS A 130 -0.18 2.75 -0.70
N PHE A 131 0.21 2.91 0.57
CA PHE A 131 -0.56 3.76 1.50
C PHE A 131 -0.58 5.21 1.04
N LEU A 132 0.59 5.76 0.69
CA LEU A 132 0.70 7.12 0.18
C LEU A 132 -0.15 7.33 -1.09
N TYR A 133 -0.13 6.37 -2.00
CA TYR A 133 -0.92 6.39 -3.23
C TYR A 133 -2.42 6.45 -2.94
N PHE A 134 -2.95 5.56 -2.08
CA PHE A 134 -4.38 5.55 -1.77
C PHE A 134 -4.83 6.75 -0.94
N LEU A 135 -3.93 7.33 -0.15
CA LEU A 135 -4.15 8.59 0.56
C LEU A 135 -3.99 9.83 -0.34
N ASN A 136 -3.60 9.65 -1.62
CA ASN A 136 -3.36 10.72 -2.57
C ASN A 136 -2.33 11.77 -2.07
N VAL A 137 -1.28 11.31 -1.40
CA VAL A 137 -0.25 12.16 -0.80
C VAL A 137 0.63 12.79 -1.88
N ASP A 138 1.00 14.05 -1.67
CA ASP A 138 2.06 14.72 -2.43
C ASP A 138 3.41 14.45 -1.75
N VAL A 139 4.39 14.02 -2.54
CA VAL A 139 5.77 13.79 -2.09
C VAL A 139 6.70 14.63 -2.95
N ASN A 140 7.40 15.58 -2.33
CA ASN A 140 8.26 16.55 -3.03
C ASN A 140 7.52 17.23 -4.22
N GLY A 141 6.26 17.63 -4.01
CA GLY A 141 5.44 18.29 -5.02
C GLY A 141 4.87 17.41 -6.12
N SER A 142 4.99 16.09 -6.02
CA SER A 142 4.44 15.12 -7.00
C SER A 142 3.56 14.09 -6.32
N LYS A 143 2.50 13.63 -7.00
CA LYS A 143 1.63 12.58 -6.46
C LYS A 143 2.38 11.27 -6.24
N ALA A 144 2.20 10.69 -5.07
CA ALA A 144 2.78 9.41 -4.75
C ALA A 144 2.26 8.31 -5.69
N LEU A 145 3.16 7.47 -6.17
CA LEU A 145 2.87 6.31 -7.00
C LEU A 145 3.18 5.01 -6.25
N ILE A 146 2.52 3.93 -6.63
CA ILE A 146 2.86 2.61 -6.13
C ILE A 146 4.22 2.20 -6.72
N LEU A 147 5.20 2.00 -5.85
CA LEU A 147 6.55 1.55 -6.21
C LEU A 147 6.69 0.08 -5.84
N ASP A 148 6.31 -0.82 -6.73
CA ASP A 148 6.57 -2.24 -6.55
C ASP A 148 7.86 -2.69 -7.25
N ASP A 149 8.32 -3.89 -6.88
CA ASP A 149 9.55 -4.47 -7.42
C ASP A 149 9.51 -4.64 -8.96
N ARG A 150 8.33 -4.87 -9.54
CA ARG A 150 8.16 -5.01 -10.99
C ARG A 150 8.37 -3.68 -11.69
N ILE A 151 7.79 -2.61 -11.18
CA ILE A 151 7.96 -1.25 -11.71
C ILE A 151 9.43 -0.87 -11.64
N ILE A 152 10.07 -1.05 -10.48
CA ILE A 152 11.48 -0.71 -10.28
C ILE A 152 12.39 -1.52 -11.21
N LYS A 153 12.15 -2.82 -11.35
CA LYS A 153 12.91 -3.67 -12.29
C LYS A 153 12.72 -3.24 -13.75
N THR A 154 11.50 -2.84 -14.13
CA THR A 154 11.20 -2.37 -15.50
C THR A 154 11.94 -1.07 -15.81
N VAL A 155 11.94 -0.12 -14.87
CA VAL A 155 12.70 1.14 -14.99
C VAL A 155 14.20 0.86 -15.08
N ARG A 156 14.74 0.00 -14.20
CA ARG A 156 16.18 -0.36 -14.20
C ARG A 156 16.64 -1.06 -15.46
N LYS A 157 15.77 -1.84 -16.09
CA LYS A 157 16.10 -2.50 -17.38
C LYS A 157 16.16 -1.54 -18.56
N GLY A 158 15.86 -0.25 -18.36
CA GLY A 158 15.82 0.74 -19.43
C GLY A 158 14.73 0.48 -20.46
N ALA A 159 13.64 -0.19 -20.06
CA ALA A 159 12.52 -0.50 -20.95
C ALA A 159 11.84 0.75 -21.51
N PHE A 160 12.02 1.89 -20.84
CA PHE A 160 11.50 3.19 -21.28
C PHE A 160 12.63 4.21 -21.31
N GLN A 161 12.96 4.68 -22.51
CA GLN A 161 14.03 5.64 -22.71
C GLN A 161 13.80 6.96 -21.93
N GLU A 162 12.56 7.38 -21.80
CA GLU A 162 12.15 8.57 -21.05
C GLU A 162 12.43 8.47 -19.54
N LEU A 163 12.65 7.25 -19.03
CA LEU A 163 12.94 6.99 -17.61
C LEU A 163 14.42 6.69 -17.36
N SER A 164 15.28 6.88 -18.35
CA SER A 164 16.72 6.56 -18.24
C SER A 164 17.44 7.32 -17.12
N SER A 165 17.01 8.56 -16.83
CA SER A 165 17.55 9.38 -15.73
C SER A 165 17.31 8.79 -14.34
N ILE A 166 16.31 7.93 -14.18
CA ILE A 166 15.96 7.29 -12.91
C ILE A 166 16.29 5.79 -12.88
N SER A 167 17.02 5.28 -13.87
CA SER A 167 17.40 3.85 -13.95
C SER A 167 18.26 3.36 -12.78
N ASN A 168 18.93 4.27 -12.06
CA ASN A 168 19.80 3.98 -10.90
C ASN A 168 19.07 3.95 -9.56
N LEU A 169 17.74 3.93 -9.54
CA LEU A 169 16.96 3.81 -8.30
C LEU A 169 17.38 2.57 -7.50
N ARG A 170 17.78 2.80 -6.24
CA ARG A 170 18.03 1.73 -5.26
C ARG A 170 16.83 1.65 -4.29
N MET A 171 16.41 0.44 -3.96
CA MET A 171 15.52 0.18 -2.82
C MET A 171 16.33 0.00 -1.56
#